data_7561f66d0a337beaaa63b8ef8d85bdcd
#
_entry.id   7561f66d0a337beaaa63b8ef8d85bdcd
#
_cell.length_a   1.000
_cell.length_b   1.000
_cell.length_c   1.000
_cell.angle_alpha   90.00
_cell.angle_beta   90.00
_cell.angle_gamma   90.00
#
_symmetry.space_group_name_H-M   'P 1'
#
loop_
_entity.id
_entity.type
_entity.pdbx_description
1 polymer ?
#
loop_
_entity_poly.entity_id
_entity_poly.type
_entity_poly.pdbx_seq_one_letter_code
_entity_poly.pdbx_strand_id
1 'polypeptide(L)'
;QYMADLATEPRWQRIEGTFGEDADWAASMMFEVVQGFQGKKLNPNSVALTTKHFPGGGPQVEGQDPHFDFGKDQHYPGGMFEYHLKPFIAAIKAGTSSMMPYYAKPIKTEFEEVGFAYSKAIITDLLRKKLGFQGIVNSDTGPIEMMPWGVEGLSILERYQKSLDAGVDLYSGSADPSLLIETVKKGLVSEKRIDESVTRILRERFELGLFENPYVDAEAAPKIVGNANFQKVADIALRKSIVVLKNEIQTLPIKAKTKVYFETYLESGKNNPHYVYQPKSSADYAVEFVKT
;
A
#
# COMPACT_ATOMS: atom_id res chain seq x y z
N GLN A 1 4.76 3.97 4.53
CA GLN A 1 4.38 3.52 3.17
C GLN A 1 3.12 4.26 2.76
N TYR A 2 3.13 4.88 1.58
CA TYR A 2 1.93 5.49 1.03
C TYR A 2 1.06 4.42 0.37
N MET A 3 -0.26 4.52 0.59
CA MET A 3 -1.25 3.58 0.09
C MET A 3 -2.30 4.30 -0.75
N ALA A 4 -2.87 3.61 -1.73
CA ALA A 4 -3.97 4.11 -2.54
C ALA A 4 -5.34 3.97 -1.85
N ASP A 5 -5.36 3.33 -0.68
CA ASP A 5 -6.54 3.20 0.16
C ASP A 5 -7.03 4.57 0.65
N LEU A 6 -8.33 4.70 0.92
CA LEU A 6 -8.93 5.92 1.42
C LEU A 6 -9.22 5.83 2.93
N ALA A 7 -9.06 6.93 3.64
CA ALA A 7 -9.33 7.05 5.09
C ALA A 7 -10.85 7.16 5.39
N THR A 8 -11.66 6.24 4.88
CA THR A 8 -13.12 6.30 5.01
C THR A 8 -13.68 5.67 6.29
N GLU A 9 -12.88 4.86 6.97
CA GLU A 9 -13.21 4.31 8.29
C GLU A 9 -12.19 4.84 9.32
N PRO A 10 -12.56 5.82 10.16
CA PRO A 10 -11.62 6.52 11.04
C PRO A 10 -11.01 5.63 12.14
N ARG A 11 -11.62 4.49 12.46
CA ARG A 11 -11.09 3.53 13.43
C ARG A 11 -10.04 2.59 12.84
N TRP A 12 -9.89 2.58 11.51
CA TRP A 12 -8.92 1.72 10.84
C TRP A 12 -7.49 2.18 11.14
N GLN A 13 -6.71 1.32 11.79
CA GLN A 13 -5.38 1.66 12.31
C GLN A 13 -4.36 2.06 11.22
N ARG A 14 -4.64 1.81 9.93
CA ARG A 14 -3.71 2.08 8.83
C ARG A 14 -4.00 3.37 8.07
N ILE A 15 -4.95 4.18 8.52
CA ILE A 15 -5.31 5.44 7.85
C ILE A 15 -4.14 6.42 7.73
N GLU A 16 -3.16 6.35 8.64
CA GLU A 16 -1.95 7.18 8.59
C GLU A 16 -1.12 7.01 7.32
N GLY A 17 -1.24 5.85 6.63
CA GLY A 17 -0.56 5.57 5.36
C GLY A 17 -1.32 6.05 4.12
N THR A 18 -2.51 6.65 4.28
CA THR A 18 -3.36 7.12 3.19
C THR A 18 -3.12 8.59 2.86
N PHE A 19 -3.67 9.04 1.73
CA PHE A 19 -3.74 10.47 1.39
C PHE A 19 -5.07 11.12 1.82
N GLY A 20 -5.78 10.52 2.78
CA GLY A 20 -7.05 11.02 3.30
C GLY A 20 -8.27 10.33 2.69
N GLU A 21 -9.44 10.90 2.93
CA GLU A 21 -10.73 10.33 2.54
C GLU A 21 -11.24 10.81 1.16
N ASP A 22 -10.69 11.91 0.64
CA ASP A 22 -11.06 12.44 -0.67
C ASP A 22 -10.39 11.62 -1.78
N ALA A 23 -11.22 10.92 -2.57
CA ALA A 23 -10.73 10.03 -3.61
C ALA A 23 -10.10 10.75 -4.80
N ASP A 24 -10.53 11.96 -5.13
CA ASP A 24 -9.97 12.73 -6.24
C ASP A 24 -8.60 13.32 -5.85
N TRP A 25 -8.48 13.77 -4.61
CA TRP A 25 -7.20 14.19 -4.05
C TRP A 25 -6.22 13.01 -3.97
N ALA A 26 -6.64 11.89 -3.39
CA ALA A 26 -5.81 10.68 -3.28
C ALA A 26 -5.40 10.15 -4.66
N ALA A 27 -6.28 10.22 -5.67
CA ALA A 27 -5.96 9.86 -7.04
C ALA A 27 -4.88 10.76 -7.65
N SER A 28 -4.95 12.06 -7.43
CA SER A 28 -3.92 13.02 -7.87
C SER A 28 -2.57 12.72 -7.22
N MET A 29 -2.56 12.47 -5.91
CA MET A 29 -1.34 12.11 -5.17
C MET A 29 -0.75 10.79 -5.67
N MET A 30 -1.57 9.77 -5.87
CA MET A 30 -1.09 8.46 -6.36
C MET A 30 -0.50 8.54 -7.76
N PHE A 31 -1.09 9.36 -8.65
CA PHE A 31 -0.51 9.59 -9.97
C PHE A 31 0.91 10.14 -9.86
N GLU A 32 1.11 11.17 -9.06
CA GLU A 32 2.41 11.82 -8.89
C GLU A 32 3.42 10.92 -8.16
N VAL A 33 2.99 10.11 -7.19
CA VAL A 33 3.85 9.12 -6.52
C VAL A 33 4.39 8.12 -7.55
N VAL A 34 3.53 7.56 -8.40
CA VAL A 34 3.98 6.60 -9.42
C VAL A 34 4.95 7.26 -10.40
N GLN A 35 4.62 8.46 -10.89
CA GLN A 35 5.51 9.20 -11.81
C GLN A 35 6.85 9.58 -11.15
N GLY A 36 6.84 9.93 -9.87
CA GLY A 36 8.04 10.32 -9.13
C GLY A 36 9.02 9.15 -8.92
N PHE A 37 8.53 7.95 -8.66
CA PHE A 37 9.37 6.77 -8.44
C PHE A 37 9.73 6.04 -9.72
N GLN A 38 8.77 5.84 -10.62
CA GLN A 38 8.96 5.03 -11.83
C GLN A 38 9.34 5.85 -13.06
N GLY A 39 8.98 7.15 -13.08
CA GLY A 39 9.00 7.94 -14.30
C GLY A 39 7.81 7.58 -15.21
N LYS A 40 7.80 8.12 -16.43
CA LYS A 40 6.74 7.85 -17.42
C LYS A 40 6.71 6.40 -17.92
N LYS A 41 7.84 5.72 -17.87
CA LYS A 41 8.04 4.31 -18.21
C LYS A 41 9.15 3.75 -17.35
N LEU A 42 9.07 2.47 -17.01
CA LEU A 42 10.16 1.78 -16.34
C LEU A 42 11.43 1.82 -17.19
N ASN A 43 12.55 2.02 -16.51
CA ASN A 43 13.88 2.07 -17.07
C ASN A 43 14.90 1.76 -15.95
N PRO A 44 16.20 1.61 -16.25
CA PRO A 44 17.21 1.27 -15.24
C PRO A 44 17.36 2.25 -14.06
N ASN A 45 16.82 3.45 -14.16
CA ASN A 45 16.82 4.44 -13.07
C ASN A 45 15.50 4.48 -12.28
N SER A 46 14.54 3.65 -12.64
CA SER A 46 13.22 3.60 -11.99
C SER A 46 13.28 2.80 -10.70
N VAL A 47 12.39 3.16 -9.76
CA VAL A 47 12.01 2.33 -8.61
C VAL A 47 10.63 1.76 -8.90
N ALA A 48 10.55 0.46 -9.20
CA ALA A 48 9.28 -0.22 -9.43
C ALA A 48 8.38 -0.17 -8.19
N LEU A 49 7.11 0.12 -8.39
CA LEU A 49 6.14 0.28 -7.31
C LEU A 49 5.09 -0.82 -7.31
N THR A 50 4.68 -1.21 -6.11
CA THR A 50 3.46 -2.00 -5.88
C THR A 50 2.39 -1.10 -5.27
N THR A 51 1.38 -0.76 -6.04
CA THR A 51 0.23 0.01 -5.56
C THR A 51 -0.70 -0.89 -4.74
N LYS A 52 -1.14 -0.43 -3.57
CA LYS A 52 -1.88 -1.25 -2.60
C LYS A 52 -2.92 -0.44 -1.82
N HIS A 53 -3.97 -1.08 -1.32
CA HIS A 53 -4.35 -2.49 -1.47
C HIS A 53 -5.62 -2.58 -2.32
N PHE A 54 -5.50 -3.10 -3.52
CA PHE A 54 -6.61 -3.16 -4.48
C PHE A 54 -7.74 -4.08 -3.98
N PRO A 55 -9.01 -3.71 -4.13
CA PRO A 55 -9.59 -2.52 -4.77
C PRO A 55 -9.84 -1.33 -3.82
N GLY A 56 -9.22 -1.31 -2.65
CA GLY A 56 -9.29 -0.24 -1.65
C GLY A 56 -9.62 -0.79 -0.27
N GLY A 57 -8.63 -0.76 0.65
CA GLY A 57 -8.73 -1.33 2.01
C GLY A 57 -9.43 -0.44 3.04
N GLY A 58 -9.77 0.81 2.69
CA GLY A 58 -10.30 1.79 3.63
C GLY A 58 -11.61 1.42 4.34
N PRO A 59 -12.62 0.82 3.67
CA PRO A 59 -13.93 0.59 4.28
C PRO A 59 -14.01 -0.74 5.04
N GLN A 60 -13.10 -0.93 6.00
CA GLN A 60 -13.10 -2.10 6.88
C GLN A 60 -14.28 -2.07 7.85
N VAL A 61 -14.95 -3.20 8.05
CA VAL A 61 -16.04 -3.32 9.02
C VAL A 61 -15.49 -3.00 10.41
N GLU A 62 -16.08 -1.99 11.06
CA GLU A 62 -15.67 -1.52 12.39
C GLU A 62 -14.18 -1.10 12.50
N GLY A 63 -13.51 -0.83 11.39
CA GLY A 63 -12.09 -0.48 11.35
C GLY A 63 -11.14 -1.65 11.65
N GLN A 64 -11.66 -2.87 11.67
CA GLN A 64 -10.88 -4.06 12.02
C GLN A 64 -9.91 -4.47 10.91
N ASP A 65 -8.75 -5.00 11.30
CA ASP A 65 -7.67 -5.32 10.39
C ASP A 65 -7.80 -6.76 9.84
N PRO A 66 -7.80 -6.96 8.51
CA PRO A 66 -7.96 -8.28 7.88
C PRO A 66 -6.72 -9.18 7.95
N HIS A 67 -5.67 -8.78 8.65
CA HIS A 67 -4.63 -9.73 9.08
C HIS A 67 -5.15 -10.71 10.14
N PHE A 68 -6.33 -10.46 10.70
CA PHE A 68 -6.96 -11.27 11.74
C PHE A 68 -8.35 -11.73 11.30
N ASP A 69 -8.78 -12.90 11.76
CA ASP A 69 -10.07 -13.49 11.42
C ASP A 69 -11.27 -12.55 11.74
N PHE A 70 -11.20 -11.82 12.85
CA PHE A 70 -12.26 -10.86 13.23
C PHE A 70 -12.36 -9.65 12.29
N GLY A 71 -11.31 -9.34 11.52
CA GLY A 71 -11.27 -8.19 10.60
C GLY A 71 -11.41 -8.54 9.12
N LYS A 72 -11.75 -9.78 8.80
CA LYS A 72 -11.77 -10.28 7.41
C LYS A 72 -12.83 -9.65 6.51
N ASP A 73 -13.84 -8.99 7.06
CA ASP A 73 -14.98 -8.46 6.31
C ASP A 73 -14.77 -6.99 5.93
N GLN A 74 -15.09 -6.67 4.69
CA GLN A 74 -15.06 -5.33 4.14
C GLN A 74 -16.37 -5.05 3.39
N HIS A 75 -16.93 -3.85 3.55
CA HIS A 75 -18.11 -3.46 2.79
C HIS A 75 -18.01 -2.00 2.36
N TYR A 76 -18.84 -1.62 1.38
CA TYR A 76 -18.82 -0.29 0.79
C TYR A 76 -20.16 0.42 1.06
N PRO A 77 -20.33 1.10 2.21
CA PRO A 77 -21.57 1.79 2.53
C PRO A 77 -21.98 2.78 1.46
N GLY A 78 -23.27 2.87 1.17
CA GLY A 78 -23.79 3.77 0.15
C GLY A 78 -23.43 3.39 -1.29
N GLY A 79 -22.97 2.14 -1.54
CA GLY A 79 -22.57 1.71 -2.88
C GLY A 79 -21.28 2.35 -3.38
N MET A 80 -20.39 2.78 -2.49
CA MET A 80 -19.20 3.61 -2.81
C MET A 80 -18.00 2.81 -3.34
N PHE A 81 -18.19 1.61 -3.87
CA PHE A 81 -17.09 0.80 -4.43
C PHE A 81 -16.27 1.54 -5.48
N GLU A 82 -16.93 2.15 -6.47
CA GLU A 82 -16.26 2.90 -7.54
C GLU A 82 -15.49 4.15 -7.02
N TYR A 83 -15.92 4.72 -5.90
CA TYR A 83 -15.21 5.82 -5.24
C TYR A 83 -13.82 5.37 -4.76
N HIS A 84 -13.73 4.18 -4.16
CA HIS A 84 -12.48 3.60 -3.69
C HIS A 84 -11.54 3.20 -4.83
N LEU A 85 -12.04 2.97 -6.05
CA LEU A 85 -11.22 2.62 -7.20
C LEU A 85 -10.44 3.81 -7.80
N LYS A 86 -10.87 5.07 -7.56
CA LYS A 86 -10.28 6.24 -8.20
C LYS A 86 -8.76 6.35 -8.06
N PRO A 87 -8.15 6.19 -6.86
CA PRO A 87 -6.69 6.25 -6.70
C PRO A 87 -5.96 5.14 -7.47
N PHE A 88 -6.55 3.94 -7.54
CA PHE A 88 -5.98 2.82 -8.30
C PHE A 88 -6.05 3.05 -9.80
N ILE A 89 -7.15 3.61 -10.30
CA ILE A 89 -7.27 4.01 -11.71
C ILE A 89 -6.21 5.05 -12.07
N ALA A 90 -5.96 6.01 -11.19
CA ALA A 90 -4.91 7.01 -11.38
C ALA A 90 -3.51 6.38 -11.40
N ALA A 91 -3.23 5.44 -10.49
CA ALA A 91 -1.97 4.70 -10.46
C ALA A 91 -1.76 3.86 -11.73
N ILE A 92 -2.81 3.21 -12.25
CA ILE A 92 -2.76 2.46 -13.52
C ILE A 92 -2.46 3.41 -14.68
N LYS A 93 -3.12 4.57 -14.74
CA LYS A 93 -2.85 5.60 -15.77
C LYS A 93 -1.43 6.14 -15.69
N ALA A 94 -0.86 6.25 -14.50
CA ALA A 94 0.51 6.66 -14.27
C ALA A 94 1.54 5.55 -14.61
N GLY A 95 1.09 4.32 -14.83
CA GLY A 95 1.94 3.19 -15.24
C GLY A 95 2.52 2.39 -14.09
N THR A 96 1.82 2.28 -12.94
CA THR A 96 2.30 1.44 -11.83
C THR A 96 2.63 0.03 -12.31
N SER A 97 3.80 -0.49 -11.92
CA SER A 97 4.29 -1.77 -12.41
C SER A 97 3.64 -2.98 -11.74
N SER A 98 3.24 -2.84 -10.49
CA SER A 98 2.61 -3.92 -9.73
C SER A 98 1.39 -3.44 -8.95
N MET A 99 0.46 -4.35 -8.72
CA MET A 99 -0.77 -4.15 -7.94
C MET A 99 -0.89 -5.24 -6.88
N MET A 100 -1.27 -4.86 -5.67
CA MET A 100 -1.43 -5.79 -4.55
C MET A 100 -2.88 -5.82 -4.10
N PRO A 101 -3.59 -6.95 -4.24
CA PRO A 101 -4.94 -7.11 -3.69
C PRO A 101 -4.90 -7.15 -2.16
N TYR A 102 -5.97 -6.66 -1.51
CA TYR A 102 -6.09 -6.70 -0.07
C TYR A 102 -6.55 -8.07 0.42
N TYR A 103 -6.35 -8.36 1.71
CA TYR A 103 -6.75 -9.64 2.30
C TYR A 103 -8.25 -9.80 2.48
N ALA A 104 -8.95 -8.69 2.78
CA ALA A 104 -10.35 -8.70 3.14
C ALA A 104 -11.25 -9.34 2.06
N LYS A 105 -12.38 -9.87 2.48
CA LYS A 105 -13.44 -10.32 1.59
C LYS A 105 -14.58 -9.29 1.54
N PRO A 106 -15.12 -8.99 0.36
CA PRO A 106 -16.25 -8.08 0.23
C PRO A 106 -17.52 -8.75 0.71
N ILE A 107 -18.26 -8.08 1.61
CA ILE A 107 -19.60 -8.49 2.02
C ILE A 107 -20.63 -7.49 1.54
N LYS A 108 -21.88 -7.94 1.32
CA LYS A 108 -23.00 -7.08 0.85
C LYS A 108 -22.69 -6.40 -0.49
N THR A 109 -22.01 -7.09 -1.38
CA THR A 109 -21.70 -6.67 -2.74
C THR A 109 -22.15 -7.75 -3.72
N GLU A 110 -22.03 -7.50 -5.03
CA GLU A 110 -22.23 -8.52 -6.08
C GLU A 110 -21.05 -9.49 -6.22
N PHE A 111 -19.92 -9.24 -5.55
CA PHE A 111 -18.74 -10.08 -5.65
C PHE A 111 -18.82 -11.30 -4.74
N GLU A 112 -18.12 -12.36 -5.13
CA GLU A 112 -17.93 -13.54 -4.26
C GLU A 112 -17.25 -13.10 -2.94
N GLU A 113 -17.78 -13.58 -1.81
CA GLU A 113 -17.27 -13.28 -0.48
C GLU A 113 -15.99 -14.08 -0.16
N VAL A 114 -14.93 -13.81 -0.92
CA VAL A 114 -13.59 -14.38 -0.73
C VAL A 114 -12.56 -13.25 -0.70
N GLY A 115 -11.43 -13.47 -0.08
CA GLY A 115 -10.31 -12.52 -0.10
C GLY A 115 -9.98 -12.09 -1.52
N PHE A 116 -9.67 -10.81 -1.73
CA PHE A 116 -9.57 -10.26 -3.09
C PHE A 116 -8.55 -10.99 -3.98
N ALA A 117 -7.49 -11.59 -3.40
CA ALA A 117 -6.53 -12.40 -4.14
C ALA A 117 -7.12 -13.71 -4.72
N TYR A 118 -8.32 -14.12 -4.29
CA TYR A 118 -9.03 -15.30 -4.80
C TYR A 118 -10.17 -14.95 -5.76
N SER A 119 -10.46 -13.68 -5.95
CA SER A 119 -11.59 -13.22 -6.74
C SER A 119 -11.22 -12.97 -8.19
N LYS A 120 -11.67 -13.85 -9.09
CA LYS A 120 -11.50 -13.66 -10.55
C LYS A 120 -12.23 -12.41 -11.05
N ALA A 121 -13.40 -12.11 -10.50
CA ALA A 121 -14.16 -10.91 -10.84
C ALA A 121 -13.35 -9.63 -10.53
N ILE A 122 -12.61 -9.61 -9.41
CA ILE A 122 -11.79 -8.46 -9.01
C ILE A 122 -10.47 -8.41 -9.78
N ILE A 123 -9.70 -9.51 -9.85
CA ILE A 123 -8.37 -9.48 -10.46
C ILE A 123 -8.43 -9.55 -11.98
N THR A 124 -9.16 -10.52 -12.53
CA THR A 124 -9.19 -10.69 -13.98
C THR A 124 -10.18 -9.74 -14.64
N ASP A 125 -11.44 -9.73 -14.18
CA ASP A 125 -12.47 -9.03 -14.93
C ASP A 125 -12.44 -7.52 -14.69
N LEU A 126 -12.30 -7.08 -13.43
CA LEU A 126 -12.17 -5.66 -13.10
C LEU A 126 -10.77 -5.13 -13.41
N LEU A 127 -9.72 -5.62 -12.69
CA LEU A 127 -8.39 -5.00 -12.76
C LEU A 127 -7.77 -5.15 -14.15
N ARG A 128 -7.74 -6.38 -14.72
CA ARG A 128 -7.06 -6.59 -16.00
C ARG A 128 -7.89 -6.19 -17.20
N LYS A 129 -9.17 -6.62 -17.28
CA LYS A 129 -9.99 -6.39 -18.48
C LYS A 129 -10.61 -4.98 -18.47
N LYS A 130 -11.36 -4.62 -17.41
CA LYS A 130 -12.07 -3.33 -17.36
C LYS A 130 -11.13 -2.15 -17.20
N LEU A 131 -10.13 -2.25 -16.27
CA LEU A 131 -9.18 -1.18 -15.99
C LEU A 131 -7.89 -1.24 -16.82
N GLY A 132 -7.65 -2.33 -17.56
CA GLY A 132 -6.55 -2.47 -18.51
C GLY A 132 -5.17 -2.67 -17.87
N PHE A 133 -5.07 -3.08 -16.62
CA PHE A 133 -3.80 -3.29 -15.93
C PHE A 133 -3.02 -4.47 -16.53
N GLN A 134 -1.77 -4.23 -16.93
CA GLN A 134 -0.90 -5.23 -17.58
C GLN A 134 0.29 -5.67 -16.72
N GLY A 135 0.49 -5.05 -15.57
CA GLY A 135 1.61 -5.33 -14.67
C GLY A 135 1.45 -6.59 -13.82
N ILE A 136 2.31 -6.73 -12.84
CA ILE A 136 2.34 -7.88 -11.92
C ILE A 136 1.24 -7.73 -10.86
N VAL A 137 0.51 -8.80 -10.57
CA VAL A 137 -0.36 -8.88 -9.39
C VAL A 137 0.39 -9.66 -8.31
N ASN A 138 0.77 -8.94 -7.25
CA ASN A 138 1.46 -9.47 -6.07
C ASN A 138 0.42 -9.78 -4.98
N SER A 139 0.39 -11.01 -4.48
CA SER A 139 -0.64 -11.52 -3.57
C SER A 139 -0.78 -10.76 -2.23
N ASP A 140 0.17 -9.91 -1.85
CA ASP A 140 0.46 -9.55 -0.46
C ASP A 140 1.11 -10.73 0.31
N THR A 141 1.42 -10.57 1.60
CA THR A 141 2.21 -11.54 2.37
C THR A 141 1.36 -12.68 2.90
N GLY A 142 1.59 -13.89 2.40
CA GLY A 142 1.05 -15.13 2.94
C GLY A 142 -0.47 -15.33 2.93
N PRO A 143 -1.26 -14.82 1.96
CA PRO A 143 -2.72 -14.99 2.01
C PRO A 143 -3.16 -16.43 1.88
N ILE A 144 -2.39 -17.26 1.18
CA ILE A 144 -2.77 -18.66 0.90
C ILE A 144 -2.80 -19.49 2.19
N GLU A 145 -1.78 -19.33 3.02
CA GLU A 145 -1.61 -20.09 4.24
C GLU A 145 -2.24 -19.42 5.46
N MET A 146 -2.12 -18.09 5.58
CA MET A 146 -2.38 -17.38 6.82
C MET A 146 -3.74 -16.66 6.84
N MET A 147 -4.22 -16.18 5.71
CA MET A 147 -5.44 -15.37 5.61
C MET A 147 -6.37 -15.89 4.50
N PRO A 148 -6.84 -17.16 4.61
CA PRO A 148 -7.66 -17.81 3.57
C PRO A 148 -9.13 -17.41 3.67
N TRP A 149 -9.41 -16.12 3.79
CA TRP A 149 -10.75 -15.63 4.07
C TRP A 149 -11.74 -15.98 2.97
N GLY A 150 -12.80 -16.71 3.36
CA GLY A 150 -13.83 -17.20 2.47
C GLY A 150 -13.44 -18.46 1.67
N VAL A 151 -12.22 -18.97 1.86
CA VAL A 151 -11.72 -20.21 1.23
C VAL A 151 -11.14 -21.18 2.25
N GLU A 152 -11.50 -21.04 3.53
CA GLU A 152 -11.01 -21.86 4.63
C GLU A 152 -11.26 -23.34 4.43
N GLY A 153 -12.37 -23.70 3.76
CA GLY A 153 -12.74 -25.08 3.45
C GLY A 153 -11.95 -25.74 2.31
N LEU A 154 -11.16 -24.96 1.56
CA LEU A 154 -10.33 -25.49 0.47
C LEU A 154 -8.99 -26.00 1.01
N SER A 155 -8.47 -27.08 0.40
CA SER A 155 -7.09 -27.49 0.63
C SER A 155 -6.11 -26.40 0.16
N ILE A 156 -4.89 -26.42 0.65
CA ILE A 156 -3.87 -25.41 0.30
C ILE A 156 -3.59 -25.39 -1.22
N LEU A 157 -3.62 -26.53 -1.91
CA LEU A 157 -3.43 -26.61 -3.35
C LEU A 157 -4.60 -25.99 -4.11
N GLU A 158 -5.83 -26.21 -3.64
CA GLU A 158 -7.02 -25.58 -4.24
C GLU A 158 -7.03 -24.06 -4.01
N ARG A 159 -6.50 -23.58 -2.89
CA ARG A 159 -6.31 -22.13 -2.65
C ARG A 159 -5.31 -21.55 -3.65
N TYR A 160 -4.16 -22.21 -3.89
CA TYR A 160 -3.21 -21.81 -4.92
C TYR A 160 -3.87 -21.82 -6.30
N GLN A 161 -4.59 -22.88 -6.65
CA GLN A 161 -5.34 -22.96 -7.90
C GLN A 161 -6.28 -21.77 -8.05
N LYS A 162 -7.16 -21.54 -7.07
CA LYS A 162 -8.16 -20.45 -7.12
C LYS A 162 -7.52 -19.09 -7.28
N SER A 163 -6.43 -18.82 -6.57
CA SER A 163 -5.69 -17.56 -6.64
C SER A 163 -4.98 -17.38 -7.99
N LEU A 164 -4.36 -18.43 -8.53
CA LEU A 164 -3.75 -18.40 -9.87
C LEU A 164 -4.80 -18.18 -10.96
N ASP A 165 -5.94 -18.88 -10.87
CA ASP A 165 -7.06 -18.72 -11.81
C ASP A 165 -7.72 -17.34 -11.71
N ALA A 166 -7.68 -16.72 -10.52
CA ALA A 166 -8.07 -15.33 -10.34
C ALA A 166 -7.13 -14.34 -11.04
N GLY A 167 -5.87 -14.69 -11.25
CA GLY A 167 -4.92 -13.86 -11.98
C GLY A 167 -3.74 -13.31 -11.16
N VAL A 168 -3.48 -13.83 -9.97
CA VAL A 168 -2.28 -13.50 -9.16
C VAL A 168 -1.03 -14.06 -9.82
N ASP A 169 0.05 -13.30 -9.84
CA ASP A 169 1.30 -13.64 -10.53
C ASP A 169 2.45 -13.96 -9.58
N LEU A 170 2.50 -13.32 -8.42
CA LEU A 170 3.59 -13.41 -7.46
C LEU A 170 3.03 -13.62 -6.05
N TYR A 171 3.60 -14.57 -5.32
CA TYR A 171 3.26 -14.85 -3.93
C TYR A 171 4.33 -14.31 -3.00
N SER A 172 4.00 -13.30 -2.21
CA SER A 172 4.89 -12.74 -1.20
C SER A 172 4.79 -13.53 0.12
N GLY A 173 5.89 -13.56 0.86
CA GLY A 173 5.96 -14.18 2.18
C GLY A 173 6.23 -15.68 2.18
N SER A 174 6.30 -16.33 1.01
CA SER A 174 6.75 -17.71 0.89
C SER A 174 7.95 -17.79 -0.05
N ALA A 175 9.02 -18.46 0.40
CA ALA A 175 10.20 -18.73 -0.42
C ALA A 175 10.22 -20.18 -0.93
N ASP A 176 9.30 -21.02 -0.46
CA ASP A 176 9.19 -22.43 -0.87
C ASP A 176 8.21 -22.59 -2.03
N PRO A 177 8.67 -22.94 -3.24
CA PRO A 177 7.81 -23.12 -4.40
C PRO A 177 7.14 -24.50 -4.45
N SER A 178 7.37 -25.39 -3.49
CA SER A 178 6.97 -26.81 -3.56
C SER A 178 5.49 -27.01 -3.80
N LEU A 179 4.63 -26.26 -3.08
CA LEU A 179 3.17 -26.35 -3.21
C LEU A 179 2.70 -25.84 -4.57
N LEU A 180 3.31 -24.78 -5.09
CA LEU A 180 3.02 -24.24 -6.40
C LEU A 180 3.40 -25.25 -7.50
N ILE A 181 4.58 -25.85 -7.40
CA ILE A 181 5.03 -26.91 -8.31
C ILE A 181 4.08 -28.12 -8.25
N GLU A 182 3.66 -28.53 -7.05
CA GLU A 182 2.72 -29.62 -6.87
C GLU A 182 1.36 -29.33 -7.51
N THR A 183 0.86 -28.08 -7.40
CA THR A 183 -0.39 -27.65 -8.03
C THR A 183 -0.33 -27.84 -9.55
N VAL A 184 0.78 -27.50 -10.18
CA VAL A 184 1.00 -27.70 -11.62
C VAL A 184 1.14 -29.20 -11.95
N LYS A 185 1.97 -29.94 -11.21
CA LYS A 185 2.17 -31.38 -11.44
C LYS A 185 0.90 -32.21 -11.33
N LYS A 186 -0.04 -31.80 -10.48
CA LYS A 186 -1.38 -32.40 -10.36
C LYS A 186 -2.36 -31.96 -11.44
N GLY A 187 -1.96 -31.08 -12.35
CA GLY A 187 -2.80 -30.56 -13.43
C GLY A 187 -3.90 -29.62 -12.95
N LEU A 188 -3.84 -29.08 -11.72
CA LEU A 188 -4.79 -28.12 -11.20
C LEU A 188 -4.65 -26.76 -11.88
N VAL A 189 -3.43 -26.40 -12.28
CA VAL A 189 -3.11 -25.19 -13.04
C VAL A 189 -2.21 -25.56 -14.21
N SER A 190 -2.45 -24.98 -15.38
CA SER A 190 -1.65 -25.24 -16.58
C SER A 190 -0.30 -24.50 -16.53
N GLU A 191 0.74 -25.07 -17.13
CA GLU A 191 2.02 -24.40 -17.36
C GLU A 191 1.84 -23.07 -18.09
N LYS A 192 0.95 -23.02 -19.09
CA LYS A 192 0.61 -21.79 -19.81
C LYS A 192 0.21 -20.65 -18.86
N ARG A 193 -0.57 -20.95 -17.80
CA ARG A 193 -0.95 -19.93 -16.81
C ARG A 193 0.26 -19.44 -16.01
N ILE A 194 1.20 -20.32 -15.71
CA ILE A 194 2.46 -19.96 -15.05
C ILE A 194 3.31 -19.11 -15.99
N ASP A 195 3.42 -19.48 -17.27
CA ASP A 195 4.18 -18.70 -18.27
C ASP A 195 3.68 -17.25 -18.41
N GLU A 196 2.37 -17.03 -18.28
CA GLU A 196 1.80 -15.68 -18.28
C GLU A 196 2.33 -14.84 -17.11
N SER A 197 2.43 -15.41 -15.92
CA SER A 197 2.98 -14.74 -14.74
C SER A 197 4.48 -14.49 -14.89
N VAL A 198 5.22 -15.51 -15.30
CA VAL A 198 6.68 -15.43 -15.54
C VAL A 198 6.98 -14.35 -16.59
N THR A 199 6.19 -14.29 -17.66
CA THR A 199 6.34 -13.27 -18.70
C THR A 199 6.21 -11.85 -18.13
N ARG A 200 5.24 -11.58 -17.27
CA ARG A 200 5.06 -10.26 -16.64
C ARG A 200 6.24 -9.91 -15.72
N ILE A 201 6.67 -10.87 -14.89
CA ILE A 201 7.77 -10.69 -13.95
C ILE A 201 9.09 -10.46 -14.69
N LEU A 202 9.39 -11.25 -15.71
CA LEU A 202 10.62 -11.10 -16.50
C LEU A 202 10.61 -9.79 -17.29
N ARG A 203 9.48 -9.38 -17.88
CA ARG A 203 9.37 -8.09 -18.58
C ARG A 203 9.78 -6.93 -17.69
N GLU A 204 9.25 -6.85 -16.46
CA GLU A 204 9.63 -5.79 -15.51
C GLU A 204 11.15 -5.80 -15.25
N ARG A 205 11.75 -6.96 -15.08
CA ARG A 205 13.21 -7.09 -14.87
C ARG A 205 14.04 -6.64 -16.07
N PHE A 206 13.57 -6.94 -17.28
CA PHE A 206 14.20 -6.43 -18.50
C PHE A 206 14.07 -4.90 -18.61
N GLU A 207 12.89 -4.36 -18.34
CA GLU A 207 12.64 -2.91 -18.35
C GLU A 207 13.50 -2.16 -17.32
N LEU A 208 13.77 -2.77 -16.17
CA LEU A 208 14.66 -2.26 -15.12
C LEU A 208 16.16 -2.45 -15.44
N GLY A 209 16.52 -3.14 -16.54
CA GLY A 209 17.91 -3.38 -16.93
C GLY A 209 18.67 -4.33 -16.01
N LEU A 210 17.97 -5.20 -15.25
CA LEU A 210 18.59 -6.08 -14.25
C LEU A 210 19.40 -7.22 -14.86
N PHE A 211 19.21 -7.51 -16.15
CA PHE A 211 20.01 -8.49 -16.88
C PHE A 211 21.31 -7.88 -17.43
N GLU A 212 21.29 -6.58 -17.74
CA GLU A 212 22.45 -5.84 -18.20
C GLU A 212 23.36 -5.44 -17.04
N ASN A 213 22.76 -4.98 -15.92
CA ASN A 213 23.50 -4.62 -14.71
C ASN A 213 22.68 -4.90 -13.46
N PRO A 214 22.87 -6.07 -12.78
CA PRO A 214 22.20 -6.41 -11.54
C PRO A 214 22.84 -5.76 -10.29
N TYR A 215 23.95 -5.06 -10.45
CA TYR A 215 24.76 -4.53 -9.34
C TYR A 215 24.35 -3.11 -8.96
N VAL A 216 24.55 -2.77 -7.70
CA VAL A 216 24.41 -1.41 -7.16
C VAL A 216 25.75 -0.93 -6.63
N ASP A 217 26.00 0.38 -6.73
CA ASP A 217 27.14 1.04 -6.09
C ASP A 217 26.76 1.37 -4.63
N ALA A 218 27.19 0.51 -3.71
CA ALA A 218 26.93 0.69 -2.29
C ALA A 218 27.59 1.97 -1.71
N GLU A 219 28.72 2.41 -2.27
CA GLU A 219 29.42 3.62 -1.84
C GLU A 219 28.72 4.91 -2.32
N ALA A 220 27.94 4.82 -3.38
CA ALA A 220 27.12 5.92 -3.85
C ALA A 220 25.84 6.10 -3.03
N ALA A 221 25.30 5.03 -2.45
CA ALA A 221 24.03 5.04 -1.74
C ALA A 221 23.93 6.13 -0.63
N PRO A 222 24.88 6.28 0.31
CA PRO A 222 24.80 7.32 1.34
C PRO A 222 24.98 8.75 0.80
N LYS A 223 25.48 8.91 -0.43
CA LYS A 223 25.60 10.22 -1.10
C LYS A 223 24.29 10.62 -1.80
N ILE A 224 23.44 9.63 -2.15
CA ILE A 224 22.19 9.83 -2.86
C ILE A 224 21.04 9.89 -1.87
N VAL A 225 20.91 8.87 -1.00
CA VAL A 225 19.82 8.78 -0.03
C VAL A 225 19.97 9.88 1.02
N GLY A 226 18.89 10.66 1.20
CA GLY A 226 18.87 11.73 2.20
C GLY A 226 19.82 12.90 1.94
N ASN A 227 20.29 13.10 0.70
CA ASN A 227 21.12 14.25 0.38
C ASN A 227 20.38 15.58 0.65
N ALA A 228 21.15 16.66 0.83
CA ALA A 228 20.62 17.96 1.23
C ALA A 228 19.52 18.52 0.30
N ASN A 229 19.61 18.25 -1.01
CA ASN A 229 18.58 18.71 -1.95
C ASN A 229 17.27 17.94 -1.77
N PHE A 230 17.33 16.62 -1.59
CA PHE A 230 16.15 15.80 -1.32
C PHE A 230 15.51 16.15 0.02
N GLN A 231 16.32 16.37 1.08
CA GLN A 231 15.84 16.82 2.38
C GLN A 231 15.13 18.17 2.30
N LYS A 232 15.66 19.11 1.52
CA LYS A 232 15.03 20.42 1.31
C LYS A 232 13.65 20.29 0.66
N VAL A 233 13.50 19.43 -0.34
CA VAL A 233 12.21 19.19 -1.00
C VAL A 233 11.22 18.53 -0.04
N ALA A 234 11.67 17.52 0.72
CA ALA A 234 10.87 16.84 1.72
C ALA A 234 10.40 17.79 2.84
N ASP A 235 11.29 18.68 3.32
CA ASP A 235 10.95 19.70 4.33
C ASP A 235 9.90 20.71 3.82
N ILE A 236 9.99 21.12 2.55
CA ILE A 236 8.96 21.97 1.92
C ILE A 236 7.62 21.26 1.88
N ALA A 237 7.59 19.98 1.48
CA ALA A 237 6.37 19.18 1.43
C ALA A 237 5.77 19.00 2.83
N LEU A 238 6.59 18.68 3.82
CA LEU A 238 6.19 18.55 5.22
C LEU A 238 5.58 19.85 5.76
N ARG A 239 6.20 21.00 5.51
CA ARG A 239 5.65 22.31 5.92
C ARG A 239 4.31 22.60 5.26
N LYS A 240 4.15 22.26 3.99
CA LYS A 240 2.89 22.46 3.25
C LYS A 240 1.77 21.50 3.71
N SER A 241 2.10 20.38 4.32
CA SER A 241 1.11 19.42 4.84
C SER A 241 0.49 19.84 6.18
N ILE A 242 1.06 20.85 6.84
CA ILE A 242 0.56 21.35 8.13
C ILE A 242 -0.75 22.11 7.88
N VAL A 243 -1.83 21.65 8.50
CA VAL A 243 -3.15 22.28 8.42
C VAL A 243 -3.46 22.98 9.76
N VAL A 244 -3.76 24.27 9.70
CA VAL A 244 -4.18 25.04 10.87
C VAL A 244 -5.68 24.93 11.03
N LEU A 245 -6.15 24.09 11.93
CA LEU A 245 -7.58 23.84 12.16
C LEU A 245 -8.27 25.00 12.90
N LYS A 246 -7.56 25.65 13.82
CA LYS A 246 -8.08 26.75 14.64
C LYS A 246 -6.97 27.73 15.01
N ASN A 247 -7.19 29.01 14.78
CA ASN A 247 -6.29 30.11 15.15
C ASN A 247 -7.04 31.43 15.38
N GLU A 248 -8.22 31.36 16.03
CA GLU A 248 -9.14 32.50 16.21
C GLU A 248 -8.52 33.67 16.96
N ILE A 249 -7.69 33.36 17.97
CA ILE A 249 -6.99 34.37 18.76
C ILE A 249 -5.64 34.80 18.18
N GLN A 250 -5.35 34.39 16.95
CA GLN A 250 -4.13 34.72 16.22
C GLN A 250 -2.82 34.42 16.98
N THR A 251 -2.79 33.28 17.69
CA THR A 251 -1.59 32.80 18.38
C THR A 251 -0.48 32.44 17.40
N LEU A 252 -0.85 31.96 16.21
CA LEU A 252 0.10 31.63 15.15
C LEU A 252 0.17 32.75 14.10
N PRO A 253 1.33 33.06 13.55
CA PRO A 253 2.66 32.49 13.90
C PRO A 253 3.15 32.99 15.25
N ILE A 254 3.82 32.11 16.01
CA ILE A 254 4.43 32.49 17.28
C ILE A 254 5.52 33.53 17.01
N LYS A 255 5.45 34.66 17.70
CA LYS A 255 6.42 35.76 17.52
C LYS A 255 7.80 35.33 18.01
N ALA A 256 8.84 35.81 17.31
CA ALA A 256 10.22 35.57 17.75
C ALA A 256 10.43 36.03 19.21
N LYS A 257 11.21 35.25 19.97
CA LYS A 257 11.49 35.48 21.41
C LYS A 257 10.30 35.30 22.36
N THR A 258 9.16 34.74 21.90
CA THR A 258 8.08 34.33 22.79
C THR A 258 8.59 33.19 23.69
N LYS A 259 8.39 33.34 25.00
CA LYS A 259 8.66 32.23 25.93
C LYS A 259 7.51 31.22 25.80
N VAL A 260 7.87 29.97 25.51
CA VAL A 260 6.92 28.92 25.30
C VAL A 260 7.19 27.80 26.30
N TYR A 261 6.17 27.40 27.05
CA TYR A 261 6.25 26.24 27.93
C TYR A 261 6.07 24.98 27.09
N PHE A 262 6.95 24.01 27.28
CA PHE A 262 6.92 22.73 26.59
C PHE A 262 6.78 21.59 27.60
N GLU A 263 5.74 20.80 27.48
CA GLU A 263 5.51 19.64 28.31
C GLU A 263 5.30 18.40 27.44
N THR A 264 6.02 17.33 27.73
CA THR A 264 5.91 16.07 27.02
C THR A 264 5.44 15.00 27.99
N TYR A 265 4.32 14.39 27.68
CA TYR A 265 3.80 13.23 28.42
C TYR A 265 4.30 11.95 27.75
N LEU A 266 5.07 11.16 28.52
CA LEU A 266 5.48 9.82 28.12
C LEU A 266 4.55 8.82 28.80
N GLU A 267 3.92 7.96 28.02
CA GLU A 267 3.17 6.83 28.57
C GLU A 267 4.14 5.88 29.30
N SER A 268 4.00 5.77 30.60
CA SER A 268 4.87 4.92 31.41
C SER A 268 4.67 3.45 31.03
N GLY A 269 5.71 2.79 30.53
CA GLY A 269 5.74 1.34 30.47
C GLY A 269 6.21 0.68 29.19
N LYS A 270 6.51 1.39 28.11
CA LYS A 270 7.11 0.76 26.91
C LYS A 270 8.25 1.61 26.37
N ASN A 271 9.44 1.04 26.41
CA ASN A 271 10.61 1.58 25.71
C ASN A 271 10.32 1.57 24.19
N ASN A 272 9.79 2.66 23.67
CA ASN A 272 9.74 2.88 22.25
C ASN A 272 10.83 3.91 21.89
N PRO A 273 11.98 3.48 21.36
CA PRO A 273 13.11 4.37 21.10
C PRO A 273 12.88 5.38 19.98
N HIS A 274 11.73 5.35 19.30
CA HIS A 274 11.45 6.18 18.13
C HIS A 274 10.83 7.54 18.43
N TYR A 275 10.50 7.86 19.69
CA TYR A 275 9.85 9.14 20.07
C TYR A 275 10.47 9.80 21.30
N VAL A 276 11.80 9.80 21.41
CA VAL A 276 12.46 10.63 22.42
C VAL A 276 12.96 11.91 21.75
N TYR A 277 12.11 12.94 21.75
CA TYR A 277 12.59 14.31 21.52
C TYR A 277 13.01 14.87 22.86
N GLN A 278 14.31 15.00 23.06
CA GLN A 278 14.85 15.78 24.18
C GLN A 278 15.09 17.20 23.70
N PRO A 279 14.37 18.22 24.25
CA PRO A 279 14.67 19.60 23.93
C PRO A 279 16.06 19.95 24.45
N LYS A 280 16.90 20.50 23.58
CA LYS A 280 18.28 20.91 23.95
C LYS A 280 18.34 22.13 24.87
N SER A 281 17.22 22.82 25.10
CA SER A 281 17.11 23.88 26.12
C SER A 281 15.66 24.19 26.45
N SER A 282 15.39 24.51 27.69
CA SER A 282 14.04 24.70 28.26
C SER A 282 13.39 26.05 27.92
N ALA A 283 13.81 26.76 26.89
CA ALA A 283 13.45 28.17 26.75
C ALA A 283 12.69 28.57 25.50
N ASP A 284 12.62 27.72 24.44
CA ASP A 284 12.26 28.31 23.13
C ASP A 284 10.97 27.86 22.47
N TYR A 285 10.35 26.72 22.85
CA TYR A 285 9.10 26.25 22.16
C TYR A 285 8.22 25.41 23.09
N ALA A 286 6.89 25.59 23.02
CA ALA A 286 5.91 24.65 23.53
C ALA A 286 5.13 24.08 22.37
N VAL A 287 5.04 22.76 22.32
CA VAL A 287 4.10 22.04 21.49
C VAL A 287 3.38 21.07 22.42
N GLU A 288 2.07 21.21 22.53
CA GLU A 288 1.23 20.28 23.25
C GLU A 288 0.80 19.19 22.26
N PHE A 289 1.20 17.94 22.53
CA PHE A 289 0.66 16.78 21.85
C PHE A 289 -0.42 16.19 22.76
N VAL A 290 -1.68 16.37 22.39
CA VAL A 290 -2.79 15.65 23.01
C VAL A 290 -2.90 14.30 22.32
N LYS A 291 -2.60 13.24 23.07
CA LYS A 291 -2.87 11.87 22.62
C LYS A 291 -4.33 11.56 23.01
N THR A 292 -5.19 11.36 22.00
CA THR A 292 -6.54 10.80 22.17
C THR A 292 -6.48 9.29 22.24
#